data_ba7bc010f33a98b49db644e76aea7679
#
_entry.id   ba7bc010f33a98b49db644e76aea7679
#
_cell.length_a   1.000
_cell.length_b   1.000
_cell.length_c   1.000
_cell.angle_alpha   90.00
_cell.angle_beta   90.00
_cell.angle_gamma   90.00
#
_symmetry.space_group_name_H-M   'P 1'
#
loop_
_entity.id
_entity.type
_entity.pdbx_description
1 polymer ?
#
loop_
_entity_poly.entity_id
_entity_poly.type
_entity_poly.pdbx_seq_one_letter_code
_entity_poly.pdbx_strand_id
1 'polypeptide(L)'
;MAFVKISEQSSLYNDLEKKSVHEILEDINTEDHKVADAVKLAIPQIEKLVTGIVKRMKKGGRIFYIGAGTSGRLGVLDASEIPPTFGMDLGWVIGLIAGGDIALRNPVENAEDDTAQGWKDLEKYNINEKDTVIGIAASGTTPYVIGALKEARQRGLLTAAITSNPDAPVSEAAEIPIEMIVGPEYVTGSSRMKSGTGQKMICNMITTSVMIQMGRVKGNKMVNMQLTNAKLVDRGTRMVSEELGLPYDEAKRLLLFHGSVKLAVDAYRSEH
;
A
#
# COMPACT_ATOMS: atom_id res chain seq x y z
N MET A 1 -18.04 11.42 -22.51
CA MET A 1 -19.05 11.69 -21.47
C MET A 1 -18.36 12.47 -20.36
N ALA A 2 -19.08 13.31 -19.63
CA ALA A 2 -18.48 14.01 -18.48
C ALA A 2 -18.14 12.99 -17.39
N PHE A 3 -16.98 13.12 -16.76
CA PHE A 3 -16.55 12.31 -15.62
C PHE A 3 -17.54 12.41 -14.45
N VAL A 4 -18.03 11.28 -13.96
CA VAL A 4 -18.99 11.20 -12.85
C VAL A 4 -18.29 10.68 -11.61
N LYS A 5 -18.22 11.49 -10.56
CA LYS A 5 -17.66 11.10 -9.27
C LYS A 5 -18.67 10.23 -8.49
N ILE A 6 -18.62 8.92 -8.66
CA ILE A 6 -19.50 7.98 -7.94
C ILE A 6 -19.26 8.05 -6.43
N SER A 7 -18.00 8.19 -5.99
CA SER A 7 -17.65 8.30 -4.57
C SER A 7 -18.22 9.55 -3.87
N GLU A 8 -18.60 10.57 -4.65
CA GLU A 8 -19.17 11.83 -4.15
C GLU A 8 -20.71 11.88 -4.27
N GLN A 9 -21.32 10.84 -4.83
CA GLN A 9 -22.78 10.75 -4.91
C GLN A 9 -23.40 10.68 -3.52
N SER A 10 -24.66 11.09 -3.42
CA SER A 10 -25.41 11.01 -2.17
C SER A 10 -25.42 9.59 -1.62
N SER A 11 -25.33 9.48 -0.30
CA SER A 11 -25.47 8.21 0.41
C SER A 11 -26.79 7.51 0.03
N LEU A 12 -26.78 6.19 0.09
CA LEU A 12 -27.97 5.35 -0.06
C LEU A 12 -28.85 5.37 1.21
N TYR A 13 -28.37 5.98 2.28
CA TYR A 13 -28.99 6.06 3.59
C TYR A 13 -29.35 7.51 3.92
N ASN A 14 -30.49 7.68 4.57
CA ASN A 14 -30.99 8.99 4.96
C ASN A 14 -31.25 9.04 6.48
N ASP A 15 -31.45 10.25 7.00
CA ASP A 15 -31.80 10.48 8.42
C ASP A 15 -30.83 9.79 9.41
N LEU A 16 -29.53 9.82 9.10
CA LEU A 16 -28.48 9.12 9.87
C LEU A 16 -28.48 9.55 11.34
N GLU A 17 -28.75 10.81 11.63
CA GLU A 17 -28.82 11.39 12.96
C GLU A 17 -29.98 10.87 13.81
N LYS A 18 -30.98 10.24 13.17
CA LYS A 18 -32.14 9.63 13.86
C LYS A 18 -31.98 8.15 14.14
N LYS A 19 -30.98 7.51 13.56
CA LYS A 19 -30.72 6.08 13.71
C LYS A 19 -30.11 5.76 15.06
N SER A 20 -30.46 4.60 15.60
CA SER A 20 -29.78 4.03 16.75
C SER A 20 -28.32 3.68 16.40
N VAL A 21 -27.46 3.57 17.41
CA VAL A 21 -26.06 3.13 17.21
C VAL A 21 -26.02 1.75 16.54
N HIS A 22 -26.91 0.84 16.90
CA HIS A 22 -26.99 -0.49 16.31
C HIS A 22 -27.26 -0.43 14.80
N GLU A 23 -28.29 0.31 14.36
CA GLU A 23 -28.62 0.49 12.95
C GLU A 23 -27.46 1.10 12.17
N ILE A 24 -26.79 2.14 12.72
CA ILE A 24 -25.61 2.76 12.10
C ILE A 24 -24.50 1.74 11.87
N LEU A 25 -24.20 0.91 12.88
CA LEU A 25 -23.13 -0.10 12.78
C LEU A 25 -23.47 -1.20 11.77
N GLU A 26 -24.71 -1.66 11.71
CA GLU A 26 -25.16 -2.64 10.73
C GLU A 26 -25.11 -2.09 9.30
N ASP A 27 -25.56 -0.86 9.10
CA ASP A 27 -25.51 -0.21 7.79
C ASP A 27 -24.06 -0.05 7.30
N ILE A 28 -23.16 0.45 8.15
CA ILE A 28 -21.75 0.59 7.81
C ILE A 28 -21.14 -0.76 7.47
N ASN A 29 -21.40 -1.80 8.27
CA ASN A 29 -20.89 -3.14 8.03
C ASN A 29 -21.42 -3.70 6.71
N THR A 30 -22.71 -3.47 6.39
CA THR A 30 -23.33 -3.87 5.12
C THR A 30 -22.64 -3.20 3.92
N GLU A 31 -22.32 -1.91 4.04
CA GLU A 31 -21.56 -1.20 3.01
C GLU A 31 -20.13 -1.70 2.87
N ASP A 32 -19.44 -1.99 3.99
CA ASP A 32 -18.06 -2.45 3.99
C ASP A 32 -17.89 -3.83 3.33
N HIS A 33 -18.90 -4.71 3.39
CA HIS A 33 -18.88 -5.99 2.69
C HIS A 33 -18.69 -5.85 1.17
N LYS A 34 -19.15 -4.76 0.57
CA LYS A 34 -19.03 -4.50 -0.87
C LYS A 34 -17.59 -4.20 -1.31
N VAL A 35 -16.73 -3.80 -0.40
CA VAL A 35 -15.36 -3.36 -0.71
C VAL A 35 -14.50 -4.48 -1.25
N ALA A 36 -14.55 -5.67 -0.64
CA ALA A 36 -13.77 -6.82 -1.07
C ALA A 36 -14.16 -7.27 -2.49
N ASP A 37 -15.45 -7.22 -2.82
CA ASP A 37 -15.94 -7.55 -4.16
C ASP A 37 -15.49 -6.52 -5.20
N ALA A 38 -15.51 -5.22 -4.87
CA ALA A 38 -14.98 -4.17 -5.74
C ALA A 38 -13.47 -4.34 -5.99
N VAL A 39 -12.69 -4.64 -4.96
CA VAL A 39 -11.26 -4.91 -5.08
C VAL A 39 -10.99 -6.17 -5.92
N LYS A 40 -11.82 -7.21 -5.78
CA LYS A 40 -11.72 -8.44 -6.60
C LYS A 40 -11.78 -8.15 -8.10
N LEU A 41 -12.63 -7.21 -8.52
CA LEU A 41 -12.74 -6.83 -9.94
C LEU A 41 -11.49 -6.12 -10.45
N ALA A 42 -10.71 -5.48 -9.57
CA ALA A 42 -9.47 -4.79 -9.91
C ALA A 42 -8.23 -5.71 -9.94
N ILE A 43 -8.34 -6.99 -9.55
CA ILE A 43 -7.21 -7.93 -9.51
C ILE A 43 -6.41 -7.99 -10.82
N PRO A 44 -7.00 -8.03 -12.03
CA PRO A 44 -6.22 -8.08 -13.26
C PRO A 44 -5.27 -6.89 -13.44
N GLN A 45 -5.69 -5.68 -13.01
CA GLN A 45 -4.85 -4.48 -13.08
C GLN A 45 -3.76 -4.51 -12.00
N ILE A 46 -4.09 -5.01 -10.80
CA ILE A 46 -3.12 -5.21 -9.72
C ILE A 46 -2.05 -6.21 -10.15
N GLU A 47 -2.40 -7.31 -10.78
CA GLU A 47 -1.48 -8.33 -11.30
C GLU A 47 -0.51 -7.73 -12.34
N LYS A 48 -1.04 -6.95 -13.29
CA LYS A 48 -0.23 -6.24 -14.28
C LYS A 48 0.78 -5.32 -13.61
N LEU A 49 0.36 -4.56 -12.60
CA LEU A 49 1.21 -3.65 -11.84
C LEU A 49 2.30 -4.42 -11.06
N VAL A 50 1.92 -5.43 -10.28
CA VAL A 50 2.85 -6.26 -9.49
C VAL A 50 3.92 -6.88 -10.39
N THR A 51 3.52 -7.42 -11.54
CA THR A 51 4.46 -7.99 -12.52
C THR A 51 5.47 -6.95 -13.02
N GLY A 52 5.01 -5.73 -13.31
CA GLY A 52 5.85 -4.61 -13.73
C GLY A 52 6.82 -4.18 -12.62
N ILE A 53 6.33 -4.05 -11.39
CA ILE A 53 7.13 -3.69 -10.21
C ILE A 53 8.24 -4.70 -9.98
N VAL A 54 7.93 -6.00 -9.94
CA VAL A 54 8.92 -7.06 -9.71
C VAL A 54 10.05 -7.02 -10.74
N LYS A 55 9.74 -6.79 -12.02
CA LYS A 55 10.77 -6.63 -13.06
C LYS A 55 11.69 -5.45 -12.81
N ARG A 56 11.15 -4.33 -12.31
CA ARG A 56 11.91 -3.11 -12.01
C ARG A 56 12.72 -3.24 -10.72
N MET A 57 12.12 -3.78 -9.66
CA MET A 57 12.81 -3.99 -8.38
C MET A 57 14.00 -4.97 -8.51
N LYS A 58 13.91 -5.99 -9.34
CA LYS A 58 15.06 -6.87 -9.67
C LYS A 58 16.22 -6.13 -10.34
N LYS A 59 15.99 -4.93 -10.86
CA LYS A 59 17.00 -4.04 -11.45
C LYS A 59 17.38 -2.88 -10.53
N GLY A 60 16.97 -2.92 -9.26
CA GLY A 60 17.24 -1.89 -8.26
C GLY A 60 16.22 -0.75 -8.24
N GLY A 61 15.06 -0.91 -8.87
CA GLY A 61 13.95 0.06 -8.78
C GLY A 61 13.21 -0.02 -7.46
N ARG A 62 12.44 1.02 -7.15
CA ARG A 62 11.72 1.22 -5.89
C ARG A 62 10.23 1.48 -6.16
N ILE A 63 9.43 1.43 -5.10
CA ILE A 63 8.00 1.78 -5.13
C ILE A 63 7.82 3.11 -4.41
N PHE A 64 7.10 4.03 -5.02
CA PHE A 64 6.67 5.28 -4.43
C PHE A 64 5.15 5.35 -4.42
N TYR A 65 4.55 5.40 -3.23
CA TYR A 65 3.17 5.80 -3.06
C TYR A 65 3.08 7.31 -2.95
N ILE A 66 2.09 7.91 -3.59
CA ILE A 66 1.83 9.33 -3.51
C ILE A 66 0.33 9.59 -3.37
N GLY A 67 -0.07 10.39 -2.39
CA GLY A 67 -1.48 10.67 -2.11
C GLY A 67 -1.67 11.90 -1.24
N ALA A 68 -2.92 12.26 -1.00
CA ALA A 68 -3.31 13.31 -0.08
C ALA A 68 -4.27 12.77 0.99
N GLY A 69 -4.35 13.42 2.15
CA GLY A 69 -5.26 13.06 3.23
C GLY A 69 -5.19 11.58 3.62
N THR A 70 -6.32 10.90 3.67
CA THR A 70 -6.41 9.46 3.98
C THR A 70 -5.59 8.60 3.02
N SER A 71 -5.66 8.89 1.72
CA SER A 71 -4.95 8.13 0.69
C SER A 71 -3.43 8.20 0.87
N GLY A 72 -2.89 9.39 1.16
CA GLY A 72 -1.46 9.57 1.47
C GLY A 72 -1.03 8.83 2.74
N ARG A 73 -1.86 8.90 3.80
CA ARG A 73 -1.61 8.17 5.06
C ARG A 73 -1.54 6.66 4.84
N LEU A 74 -2.42 6.09 4.01
CA LEU A 74 -2.43 4.67 3.71
C LEU A 74 -1.19 4.22 2.94
N GLY A 75 -0.71 5.04 1.99
CA GLY A 75 0.55 4.78 1.30
C GLY A 75 1.75 4.80 2.24
N VAL A 76 1.82 5.77 3.16
CA VAL A 76 2.87 5.83 4.19
C VAL A 76 2.77 4.66 5.16
N LEU A 77 1.56 4.29 5.60
CA LEU A 77 1.34 3.15 6.47
C LEU A 77 1.86 1.86 5.84
N ASP A 78 1.46 1.55 4.61
CA ASP A 78 1.88 0.33 3.92
C ASP A 78 3.41 0.30 3.74
N ALA A 79 4.02 1.41 3.32
CA ALA A 79 5.46 1.53 3.17
C ALA A 79 6.23 1.29 4.47
N SER A 80 5.71 1.79 5.61
CA SER A 80 6.35 1.67 6.92
C SER A 80 6.41 0.24 7.46
N GLU A 81 5.51 -0.64 7.00
CA GLU A 81 5.43 -2.04 7.44
C GLU A 81 6.39 -2.98 6.66
N ILE A 82 6.96 -2.51 5.56
CA ILE A 82 7.81 -3.36 4.70
C ILE A 82 9.14 -3.75 5.37
N PRO A 83 9.90 -2.82 6.00
CA PRO A 83 11.16 -3.18 6.65
C PRO A 83 10.98 -4.20 7.78
N PRO A 84 10.10 -4.00 8.78
CA PRO A 84 9.97 -4.95 9.89
C PRO A 84 9.40 -6.31 9.44
N THR A 85 8.53 -6.34 8.42
CA THR A 85 7.86 -7.57 7.96
C THR A 85 8.74 -8.39 7.03
N PHE A 86 9.39 -7.77 6.05
CA PHE A 86 10.09 -8.47 4.98
C PHE A 86 11.60 -8.28 5.00
N GLY A 87 12.14 -7.53 5.96
CA GLY A 87 13.58 -7.29 6.10
C GLY A 87 14.18 -6.55 4.90
N MET A 88 13.37 -5.72 4.23
CA MET A 88 13.87 -4.80 3.22
C MET A 88 14.48 -3.58 3.92
N ASP A 89 15.52 -3.01 3.33
CA ASP A 89 16.07 -1.76 3.81
C ASP A 89 15.07 -0.61 3.64
N LEU A 90 15.23 0.43 4.45
CA LEU A 90 14.47 1.68 4.29
C LEU A 90 14.71 2.25 2.87
N GLY A 91 13.66 2.73 2.26
CA GLY A 91 13.75 3.38 0.95
C GLY A 91 13.44 2.48 -0.26
N TRP A 92 13.15 1.19 -0.08
CA TRP A 92 12.63 0.35 -1.16
C TRP A 92 11.15 0.58 -1.46
N VAL A 93 10.37 0.91 -0.45
CA VAL A 93 8.98 1.35 -0.58
C VAL A 93 8.83 2.64 0.22
N ILE A 94 8.37 3.68 -0.43
CA ILE A 94 8.32 5.04 0.11
C ILE A 94 6.91 5.57 -0.04
N GLY A 95 6.35 6.09 1.04
CA GLY A 95 5.04 6.77 1.02
C GLY A 95 5.23 8.28 1.11
N LEU A 96 4.61 9.02 0.20
CA LEU A 96 4.60 10.49 0.18
C LEU A 96 3.16 10.99 0.34
N ILE A 97 3.02 12.05 1.11
CA ILE A 97 1.73 12.69 1.39
C ILE A 97 1.81 14.19 1.09
N ALA A 98 0.80 14.74 0.44
CA ALA A 98 0.67 16.18 0.25
C ALA A 98 0.71 16.90 1.60
N GLY A 99 1.56 17.91 1.73
CA GLY A 99 1.83 18.62 2.98
C GLY A 99 2.93 17.98 3.87
N GLY A 100 3.56 16.87 3.41
CA GLY A 100 4.68 16.23 4.10
C GLY A 100 4.29 15.56 5.42
N ASP A 101 5.28 15.26 6.28
CA ASP A 101 5.08 14.48 7.51
C ASP A 101 4.09 15.11 8.50
N ILE A 102 3.92 16.42 8.48
CA ILE A 102 2.92 17.12 9.30
C ILE A 102 1.51 16.62 8.94
N ALA A 103 1.26 16.38 7.64
CA ALA A 103 -0.04 15.93 7.15
C ALA A 103 -0.42 14.50 7.58
N LEU A 104 0.52 13.73 8.11
CA LEU A 104 0.23 12.41 8.69
C LEU A 104 -0.70 12.52 9.92
N ARG A 105 -0.54 13.57 10.71
CA ARG A 105 -1.26 13.77 11.97
C ARG A 105 -2.27 14.91 11.92
N ASN A 106 -1.96 15.97 11.18
CA ASN A 106 -2.76 17.18 11.12
C ASN A 106 -3.19 17.44 9.66
N PRO A 107 -4.40 17.96 9.39
CA PRO A 107 -4.76 18.42 8.06
C PRO A 107 -3.85 19.59 7.66
N VAL A 108 -3.39 19.59 6.41
CA VAL A 108 -2.65 20.69 5.81
C VAL A 108 -3.50 21.20 4.65
N GLU A 109 -4.06 22.40 4.83
CA GLU A 109 -4.94 23.03 3.85
C GLU A 109 -4.23 23.28 2.52
N ASN A 110 -4.94 23.12 1.41
CA ASN A 110 -4.51 23.41 0.04
C ASN A 110 -3.26 22.62 -0.46
N ALA A 111 -2.69 21.73 0.35
CA ALA A 111 -1.50 20.97 -0.05
C ALA A 111 -1.78 20.01 -1.22
N GLU A 112 -3.01 19.55 -1.38
CA GLU A 112 -3.44 18.64 -2.46
C GLU A 112 -3.70 19.34 -3.79
N ASP A 113 -3.79 20.67 -3.81
CA ASP A 113 -4.13 21.46 -5.00
C ASP A 113 -2.92 21.83 -5.86
N ASP A 114 -1.69 21.72 -5.32
CA ASP A 114 -0.46 22.01 -6.05
C ASP A 114 -0.07 20.85 -6.99
N THR A 115 -0.28 21.07 -8.29
CA THR A 115 0.03 20.07 -9.33
C THR A 115 1.53 19.82 -9.51
N ALA A 116 2.40 20.73 -9.10
CA ALA A 116 3.85 20.61 -9.28
C ALA A 116 4.53 19.99 -8.05
N GLN A 117 3.93 20.13 -6.86
CA GLN A 117 4.58 19.73 -5.62
C GLN A 117 4.81 18.21 -5.54
N GLY A 118 3.89 17.41 -6.08
CA GLY A 118 4.01 15.96 -6.04
C GLY A 118 5.26 15.44 -6.75
N TRP A 119 5.61 16.02 -7.90
CA TRP A 119 6.86 15.68 -8.59
C TRP A 119 8.08 16.19 -7.82
N LYS A 120 8.06 17.42 -7.29
CA LYS A 120 9.16 17.94 -6.46
C LYS A 120 9.46 17.09 -5.24
N ASP A 121 8.43 16.48 -4.64
CA ASP A 121 8.61 15.57 -3.50
C ASP A 121 9.28 14.26 -3.93
N LEU A 122 8.96 13.73 -5.10
CA LEU A 122 9.61 12.56 -5.68
C LEU A 122 11.08 12.84 -6.05
N GLU A 123 11.40 14.01 -6.61
CA GLU A 123 12.75 14.39 -6.99
C GLU A 123 13.75 14.37 -5.83
N LYS A 124 13.31 14.62 -4.59
CA LYS A 124 14.14 14.56 -3.38
C LYS A 124 14.77 13.18 -3.15
N TYR A 125 14.19 12.14 -3.75
CA TYR A 125 14.66 10.75 -3.64
C TYR A 125 15.52 10.30 -4.83
N ASN A 126 15.95 11.23 -5.71
CA ASN A 126 16.68 10.90 -6.95
C ASN A 126 15.96 9.78 -7.73
N ILE A 127 14.65 9.96 -7.93
CA ILE A 127 13.80 9.01 -8.65
C ILE A 127 14.26 8.84 -10.11
N ASN A 128 14.17 7.63 -10.65
CA ASN A 128 14.64 7.32 -12.00
C ASN A 128 13.71 6.30 -12.70
N GLU A 129 14.01 5.99 -13.96
CA GLU A 129 13.19 5.14 -14.82
C GLU A 129 12.99 3.70 -14.35
N LYS A 130 13.77 3.21 -13.38
CA LYS A 130 13.57 1.89 -12.78
C LYS A 130 12.49 1.90 -11.70
N ASP A 131 12.15 3.07 -11.20
CA ASP A 131 11.19 3.22 -10.11
C ASP A 131 9.73 3.12 -10.61
N THR A 132 8.83 2.91 -9.68
CA THR A 132 7.38 2.87 -9.92
C THR A 132 6.69 3.89 -9.03
N VAL A 133 5.78 4.69 -9.59
CA VAL A 133 4.95 5.65 -8.85
C VAL A 133 3.49 5.18 -8.86
N ILE A 134 2.91 5.05 -7.68
CA ILE A 134 1.53 4.64 -7.47
C ILE A 134 0.79 5.81 -6.82
N GLY A 135 -0.05 6.48 -7.60
CA GLY A 135 -0.91 7.56 -7.13
C GLY A 135 -2.17 7.01 -6.47
N ILE A 136 -2.51 7.50 -5.29
CA ILE A 136 -3.69 7.09 -4.54
C ILE A 136 -4.60 8.30 -4.36
N ALA A 137 -5.80 8.27 -4.99
CA ALA A 137 -6.76 9.35 -4.94
C ALA A 137 -8.18 8.80 -5.06
N ALA A 138 -8.93 8.75 -3.95
CA ALA A 138 -10.29 8.19 -3.93
C ALA A 138 -11.22 8.90 -4.92
N SER A 139 -11.23 10.24 -4.92
CA SER A 139 -12.01 11.05 -5.87
C SER A 139 -11.53 10.94 -7.31
N GLY A 140 -10.26 10.57 -7.50
CA GLY A 140 -9.61 10.51 -8.82
C GLY A 140 -9.24 11.88 -9.40
N THR A 141 -9.37 12.97 -8.64
CA THR A 141 -9.17 14.34 -9.15
C THR A 141 -8.10 15.15 -8.41
N THR A 142 -7.35 14.57 -7.48
CA THR A 142 -6.36 15.25 -6.65
C THR A 142 -5.20 15.80 -7.51
N PRO A 143 -5.02 17.13 -7.63
CA PRO A 143 -4.02 17.74 -8.51
C PRO A 143 -2.58 17.32 -8.19
N TYR A 144 -2.21 17.27 -6.92
CA TYR A 144 -0.92 16.80 -6.43
C TYR A 144 -0.54 15.41 -7.00
N VAL A 145 -1.50 14.47 -7.01
CA VAL A 145 -1.30 13.11 -7.50
C VAL A 145 -1.25 13.08 -9.03
N ILE A 146 -2.16 13.78 -9.69
CA ILE A 146 -2.26 13.82 -11.16
C ILE A 146 -0.98 14.43 -11.75
N GLY A 147 -0.48 15.53 -11.19
CA GLY A 147 0.73 16.18 -11.64
C GLY A 147 1.96 15.27 -11.53
N ALA A 148 2.13 14.60 -10.38
CA ALA A 148 3.21 13.65 -10.17
C ALA A 148 3.18 12.47 -11.14
N LEU A 149 1.99 11.88 -11.39
CA LEU A 149 1.86 10.75 -12.30
C LEU A 149 2.15 11.13 -13.75
N LYS A 150 1.66 12.29 -14.21
CA LYS A 150 1.95 12.79 -15.56
C LYS A 150 3.44 12.98 -15.78
N GLU A 151 4.13 13.62 -14.85
CA GLU A 151 5.58 13.86 -14.95
C GLU A 151 6.36 12.53 -14.88
N ALA A 152 6.01 11.64 -13.96
CA ALA A 152 6.62 10.33 -13.84
C ALA A 152 6.48 9.52 -15.14
N ARG A 153 5.28 9.51 -15.74
CA ARG A 153 5.01 8.81 -17.01
C ARG A 153 5.81 9.37 -18.17
N GLN A 154 5.93 10.69 -18.28
CA GLN A 154 6.75 11.35 -19.31
C GLN A 154 8.22 10.97 -19.22
N ARG A 155 8.71 10.70 -18.01
CA ARG A 155 10.09 10.28 -17.74
C ARG A 155 10.31 8.76 -17.79
N GLY A 156 9.33 7.98 -18.25
CA GLY A 156 9.44 6.54 -18.48
C GLY A 156 9.35 5.67 -17.23
N LEU A 157 8.91 6.24 -16.09
CA LEU A 157 8.61 5.44 -14.91
C LEU A 157 7.34 4.60 -15.12
N LEU A 158 7.25 3.47 -14.44
CA LEU A 158 5.97 2.76 -14.35
C LEU A 158 5.02 3.53 -13.44
N THR A 159 3.82 3.81 -13.94
CA THR A 159 2.84 4.58 -13.19
C THR A 159 1.54 3.80 -13.01
N ALA A 160 0.96 3.86 -11.82
CA ALA A 160 -0.37 3.34 -11.54
C ALA A 160 -1.20 4.35 -10.74
N ALA A 161 -2.51 4.25 -10.87
CA ALA A 161 -3.45 5.06 -10.10
C ALA A 161 -4.47 4.16 -9.39
N ILE A 162 -4.73 4.43 -8.11
CA ILE A 162 -5.78 3.76 -7.32
C ILE A 162 -6.87 4.78 -7.06
N THR A 163 -8.09 4.50 -7.56
CA THR A 163 -9.24 5.40 -7.42
C THR A 163 -10.53 4.62 -7.18
N SER A 164 -11.55 5.30 -6.65
CA SER A 164 -12.90 4.73 -6.44
C SER A 164 -13.90 5.17 -7.52
N ASN A 165 -13.40 5.77 -8.60
CA ASN A 165 -14.23 6.28 -9.70
C ASN A 165 -13.72 5.77 -11.05
N PRO A 166 -14.61 5.35 -11.96
CA PRO A 166 -14.23 4.95 -13.30
C PRO A 166 -13.83 6.17 -14.13
N ASP A 167 -12.93 5.97 -15.10
CA ASP A 167 -12.49 6.98 -16.06
C ASP A 167 -12.07 8.30 -15.39
N ALA A 168 -11.46 8.23 -14.22
CA ALA A 168 -11.05 9.40 -13.46
C ALA A 168 -9.82 10.08 -14.08
N PRO A 169 -9.64 11.41 -13.92
CA PRO A 169 -8.43 12.11 -14.38
C PRO A 169 -7.11 11.49 -13.91
N VAL A 170 -7.08 10.89 -12.73
CA VAL A 170 -5.90 10.18 -12.22
C VAL A 170 -5.65 8.87 -13.01
N SER A 171 -6.72 8.21 -13.49
CA SER A 171 -6.62 7.01 -14.34
C SER A 171 -5.98 7.33 -15.68
N GLU A 172 -6.35 8.45 -16.29
CA GLU A 172 -5.75 8.92 -17.56
C GLU A 172 -4.28 9.31 -17.40
N ALA A 173 -3.89 9.82 -16.22
CA ALA A 173 -2.51 10.22 -15.92
C ALA A 173 -1.57 9.04 -15.75
N ALA A 174 -2.06 7.85 -15.39
CA ALA A 174 -1.28 6.65 -15.14
C ALA A 174 -1.26 5.68 -16.34
N GLU A 175 -0.27 4.79 -16.39
CA GLU A 175 -0.21 3.68 -17.35
C GLU A 175 -1.17 2.53 -16.96
N ILE A 176 -1.32 2.30 -15.65
CA ILE A 176 -2.14 1.22 -15.11
C ILE A 176 -3.17 1.80 -14.13
N PRO A 177 -4.40 2.06 -14.58
CA PRO A 177 -5.48 2.44 -13.69
C PRO A 177 -5.99 1.24 -12.90
N ILE A 178 -6.15 1.40 -11.59
CA ILE A 178 -6.77 0.43 -10.68
C ILE A 178 -8.02 1.10 -10.12
N GLU A 179 -9.14 0.78 -10.72
CA GLU A 179 -10.43 1.37 -10.41
C GLU A 179 -11.26 0.39 -9.57
N MET A 180 -11.45 0.73 -8.29
CA MET A 180 -12.28 -0.04 -7.37
C MET A 180 -13.58 0.73 -7.08
N ILE A 181 -14.65 0.34 -7.71
CA ILE A 181 -15.92 1.05 -7.67
C ILE A 181 -16.72 0.57 -6.46
N VAL A 182 -16.58 1.28 -5.34
CA VAL A 182 -17.23 0.93 -4.06
C VAL A 182 -18.62 1.59 -3.88
N GLY A 183 -19.07 2.39 -4.85
CA GLY A 183 -20.29 3.16 -4.76
C GLY A 183 -20.19 4.38 -3.83
N PRO A 184 -21.34 5.07 -3.55
CA PRO A 184 -21.39 6.17 -2.60
C PRO A 184 -21.01 5.73 -1.18
N GLU A 185 -20.39 6.62 -0.42
CA GLU A 185 -20.04 6.35 0.97
C GLU A 185 -21.28 6.37 1.88
N TYR A 186 -21.20 5.71 3.04
CA TYR A 186 -22.28 5.71 4.04
C TYR A 186 -22.60 7.13 4.53
N VAL A 187 -21.58 7.94 4.78
CA VAL A 187 -21.69 9.39 4.94
C VAL A 187 -21.24 10.03 3.63
N THR A 188 -22.10 10.72 2.93
CA THR A 188 -21.84 11.33 1.62
C THR A 188 -20.47 12.03 1.56
N GLY A 189 -19.63 11.65 0.59
CA GLY A 189 -18.30 12.23 0.35
C GLY A 189 -17.23 11.82 1.37
N SER A 190 -17.54 10.99 2.37
CA SER A 190 -16.58 10.57 3.40
C SER A 190 -15.68 9.42 2.91
N SER A 191 -14.82 9.69 1.92
CA SER A 191 -13.98 8.71 1.23
C SER A 191 -12.91 8.02 2.10
N ARG A 192 -12.78 8.41 3.38
CA ARG A 192 -11.99 7.69 4.38
C ARG A 192 -12.60 6.33 4.75
N MET A 193 -13.88 6.05 4.40
CA MET A 193 -14.62 4.83 4.73
C MET A 193 -14.36 3.73 3.71
N LYS A 194 -15.32 3.36 2.84
CA LYS A 194 -15.16 2.29 1.85
C LYS A 194 -13.97 2.48 0.92
N SER A 195 -13.82 3.68 0.38
CA SER A 195 -12.69 4.01 -0.50
C SER A 195 -11.36 3.80 0.22
N GLY A 196 -11.23 4.30 1.45
CA GLY A 196 -10.02 4.10 2.27
C GLY A 196 -9.76 2.63 2.57
N THR A 197 -10.80 1.86 2.94
CA THR A 197 -10.69 0.41 3.19
C THR A 197 -10.18 -0.32 1.95
N GLY A 198 -10.75 -0.06 0.79
CA GLY A 198 -10.32 -0.69 -0.46
C GLY A 198 -8.91 -0.27 -0.89
N GLN A 199 -8.53 0.98 -0.73
CA GLN A 199 -7.15 1.45 -0.97
C GLN A 199 -6.14 0.70 -0.10
N LYS A 200 -6.44 0.52 1.19
CA LYS A 200 -5.61 -0.27 2.11
C LYS A 200 -5.46 -1.71 1.64
N MET A 201 -6.55 -2.35 1.22
CA MET A 201 -6.51 -3.72 0.68
C MET A 201 -5.62 -3.81 -0.56
N ILE A 202 -5.75 -2.88 -1.50
CA ILE A 202 -4.97 -2.85 -2.73
C ILE A 202 -3.48 -2.62 -2.44
N CYS A 203 -3.11 -1.66 -1.57
CA CYS A 203 -1.72 -1.44 -1.17
C CYS A 203 -1.10 -2.72 -0.59
N ASN A 204 -1.79 -3.38 0.36
CA ASN A 204 -1.32 -4.63 0.93
C ASN A 204 -1.19 -5.77 -0.10
N MET A 205 -2.12 -5.88 -1.06
CA MET A 205 -2.04 -6.87 -2.13
C MET A 205 -0.81 -6.62 -3.02
N ILE A 206 -0.52 -5.37 -3.36
CA ILE A 206 0.62 -4.99 -4.18
C ILE A 206 1.93 -5.35 -3.46
N THR A 207 2.17 -4.78 -2.29
CA THR A 207 3.46 -4.93 -1.61
C THR A 207 3.69 -6.36 -1.13
N THR A 208 2.68 -7.02 -0.57
CA THR A 208 2.81 -8.42 -0.15
C THR A 208 3.14 -9.33 -1.34
N SER A 209 2.43 -9.17 -2.46
CA SER A 209 2.70 -9.97 -3.67
C SER A 209 4.10 -9.70 -4.23
N VAL A 210 4.52 -8.44 -4.27
CA VAL A 210 5.89 -8.05 -4.69
C VAL A 210 6.93 -8.69 -3.78
N MET A 211 6.78 -8.62 -2.46
CA MET A 211 7.74 -9.19 -1.51
C MET A 211 7.81 -10.71 -1.59
N ILE A 212 6.70 -11.40 -1.82
CA ILE A 212 6.68 -12.84 -2.11
C ILE A 212 7.48 -13.14 -3.38
N GLN A 213 7.25 -12.42 -4.48
CA GLN A 213 7.94 -12.59 -5.75
C GLN A 213 9.44 -12.19 -5.68
N MET A 214 9.81 -11.37 -4.72
CA MET A 214 11.20 -11.00 -4.40
C MET A 214 11.88 -12.01 -3.46
N GLY A 215 11.21 -13.12 -3.10
CA GLY A 215 11.77 -14.20 -2.28
C GLY A 215 11.89 -13.84 -0.79
N ARG A 216 11.07 -12.91 -0.29
CA ARG A 216 11.08 -12.50 1.12
C ARG A 216 10.22 -13.37 2.03
N VAL A 217 9.46 -14.28 1.43
CA VAL A 217 8.60 -15.26 2.11
C VAL A 217 8.99 -16.66 1.68
N LYS A 218 9.01 -17.62 2.62
CA LYS A 218 9.22 -19.05 2.36
C LYS A 218 8.03 -19.84 2.91
N GLY A 219 7.35 -20.61 2.06
CA GLY A 219 6.06 -21.20 2.39
C GLY A 219 5.05 -20.07 2.67
N ASN A 220 4.60 -19.97 3.92
CA ASN A 220 3.75 -18.88 4.41
C ASN A 220 4.40 -18.06 5.52
N LYS A 221 5.75 -18.15 5.68
CA LYS A 221 6.49 -17.55 6.79
C LYS A 221 7.38 -16.38 6.33
N MET A 222 7.42 -15.31 7.12
CA MET A 222 8.26 -14.12 6.93
C MET A 222 9.69 -14.41 7.40
N VAL A 223 10.48 -15.09 6.57
CA VAL A 223 11.82 -15.59 6.95
C VAL A 223 12.90 -14.52 7.04
N ASN A 224 12.60 -13.30 6.58
CA ASN A 224 13.52 -12.16 6.58
C ASN A 224 13.09 -11.03 7.53
N MET A 225 12.09 -11.23 8.40
CA MET A 225 11.63 -10.20 9.32
C MET A 225 12.76 -9.69 10.22
N GLN A 226 12.74 -8.40 10.52
CA GLN A 226 13.72 -7.78 11.42
C GLN A 226 13.42 -8.16 12.87
N LEU A 227 14.48 -8.46 13.64
CA LEU A 227 14.37 -8.88 15.05
C LEU A 227 14.33 -7.67 16.01
N THR A 228 13.45 -6.71 15.75
CA THR A 228 13.44 -5.41 16.43
C THR A 228 12.75 -5.39 17.80
N ASN A 229 12.05 -6.46 18.16
CA ASN A 229 11.37 -6.57 19.46
C ASN A 229 11.25 -8.03 19.91
N ALA A 230 10.91 -8.24 21.19
CA ALA A 230 10.80 -9.57 21.79
C ALA A 230 9.80 -10.49 21.07
N LYS A 231 8.68 -9.95 20.57
CA LYS A 231 7.67 -10.71 19.81
C LYS A 231 8.24 -11.27 18.50
N LEU A 232 9.03 -10.47 17.78
CA LEU A 232 9.64 -10.88 16.50
C LEU A 232 10.79 -11.86 16.75
N VAL A 233 11.57 -11.68 17.82
CA VAL A 233 12.59 -12.65 18.23
C VAL A 233 11.93 -13.98 18.59
N ASP A 234 10.87 -14.02 19.40
CA ASP A 234 10.16 -15.26 19.76
C ASP A 234 9.61 -15.95 18.51
N ARG A 235 8.96 -15.20 17.62
CA ARG A 235 8.42 -15.74 16.35
C ARG A 235 9.53 -16.35 15.49
N GLY A 236 10.64 -15.64 15.31
CA GLY A 236 11.80 -16.14 14.55
C GLY A 236 12.41 -17.37 15.17
N THR A 237 12.54 -17.41 16.49
CA THR A 237 13.05 -18.57 17.23
C THR A 237 12.18 -19.82 16.97
N ARG A 238 10.86 -19.69 17.07
CA ARG A 238 9.94 -20.82 16.77
C ARG A 238 10.07 -21.30 15.34
N MET A 239 10.21 -20.37 14.38
CA MET A 239 10.43 -20.73 12.97
C MET A 239 11.73 -21.53 12.77
N VAL A 240 12.85 -21.11 13.38
CA VAL A 240 14.12 -21.84 13.31
C VAL A 240 14.01 -23.20 13.99
N SER A 241 13.40 -23.26 15.20
CA SER A 241 13.16 -24.49 15.95
C SER A 241 12.35 -25.49 15.13
N GLU A 242 11.24 -25.07 14.52
CA GLU A 242 10.38 -25.93 13.69
C GLU A 242 11.08 -26.40 12.40
N GLU A 243 11.84 -25.52 11.75
CA GLU A 243 12.48 -25.81 10.45
C GLU A 243 13.70 -26.76 10.59
N LEU A 244 14.41 -26.69 11.73
CA LEU A 244 15.61 -27.47 11.99
C LEU A 244 15.43 -28.60 13.01
N GLY A 245 14.29 -28.67 13.69
CA GLY A 245 14.04 -29.62 14.76
C GLY A 245 14.86 -29.37 16.04
N LEU A 246 15.32 -28.13 16.26
CA LEU A 246 16.19 -27.73 17.37
C LEU A 246 15.38 -27.32 18.61
N PRO A 247 15.92 -27.53 19.84
CA PRO A 247 15.38 -26.95 21.06
C PRO A 247 15.30 -25.41 20.96
N TYR A 248 14.29 -24.81 21.63
CA TYR A 248 14.02 -23.36 21.55
C TYR A 248 15.26 -22.50 21.84
N ASP A 249 16.01 -22.81 22.90
CA ASP A 249 17.16 -21.99 23.31
C ASP A 249 18.32 -22.08 22.32
N GLU A 250 18.50 -23.22 21.66
CA GLU A 250 19.50 -23.40 20.61
C GLU A 250 19.08 -22.67 19.35
N ALA A 251 17.84 -22.80 18.93
CA ALA A 251 17.26 -22.05 17.81
C ALA A 251 17.35 -20.55 18.03
N LYS A 252 17.12 -20.07 19.28
CA LYS A 252 17.25 -18.65 19.64
C LYS A 252 18.68 -18.13 19.50
N ARG A 253 19.66 -18.90 19.97
CA ARG A 253 21.08 -18.54 19.82
C ARG A 253 21.46 -18.44 18.35
N LEU A 254 21.08 -19.43 17.56
CA LEU A 254 21.35 -19.47 16.12
C LEU A 254 20.68 -18.27 15.40
N LEU A 255 19.41 -18.01 15.70
CA LEU A 255 18.68 -16.86 15.14
C LEU A 255 19.37 -15.53 15.43
N LEU A 256 19.73 -15.30 16.71
CA LEU A 256 20.35 -14.03 17.13
C LEU A 256 21.77 -13.87 16.56
N PHE A 257 22.50 -14.96 16.39
CA PHE A 257 23.84 -14.94 15.78
C PHE A 257 23.77 -14.54 14.31
N HIS A 258 22.84 -15.11 13.55
CA HIS A 258 22.72 -14.88 12.10
C HIS A 258 21.79 -13.70 11.72
N GLY A 259 21.02 -13.16 12.66
CA GLY A 259 20.19 -11.97 12.47
C GLY A 259 18.89 -12.17 11.69
N SER A 260 18.64 -13.33 11.07
CA SER A 260 17.35 -13.65 10.43
C SER A 260 17.11 -15.16 10.38
N VAL A 261 15.83 -15.55 10.27
CA VAL A 261 15.44 -16.97 10.17
C VAL A 261 16.10 -17.62 8.95
N LYS A 262 16.08 -16.93 7.81
CA LYS A 262 16.68 -17.45 6.57
C LYS A 262 18.17 -17.73 6.74
N LEU A 263 18.93 -16.74 7.21
CA LEU A 263 20.38 -16.89 7.37
C LEU A 263 20.73 -17.98 8.40
N ALA A 264 19.97 -18.06 9.50
CA ALA A 264 20.16 -19.08 10.51
C ALA A 264 19.95 -20.51 9.95
N VAL A 265 18.85 -20.71 9.20
CA VAL A 265 18.54 -22.02 8.60
C VAL A 265 19.55 -22.39 7.50
N ASP A 266 19.90 -21.44 6.63
CA ASP A 266 20.84 -21.68 5.53
C ASP A 266 22.24 -22.01 6.07
N ALA A 267 22.72 -21.29 7.09
CA ALA A 267 24.01 -21.57 7.74
C ALA A 267 24.04 -22.96 8.40
N TYR A 268 23.03 -23.28 9.22
CA TYR A 268 22.96 -24.59 9.88
C TYR A 268 22.98 -25.76 8.89
N ARG A 269 22.24 -25.64 7.77
CA ARG A 269 22.18 -26.67 6.72
C ARG A 269 23.45 -26.79 5.91
N SER A 270 24.29 -25.75 5.86
CA SER A 270 25.57 -25.80 5.18
C SER A 270 26.66 -26.46 6.01
N GLU A 271 26.49 -26.54 7.33
CA GLU A 271 27.44 -27.13 8.29
C GLU A 271 27.10 -28.58 8.67
N HIS A 272 25.87 -29.02 8.38
CA HIS A 272 25.36 -30.36 8.69
C HIS A 272 24.73 -31.03 7.46
#